data_64e4daa9944eb58d790d7eba0f7d27d6
#
_entry.id   64e4daa9944eb58d790d7eba0f7d27d6
#
_cell.length_a   1.000
_cell.length_b   1.000
_cell.length_c   1.000
_cell.angle_alpha   90.00
_cell.angle_beta   90.00
_cell.angle_gamma   90.00
#
_symmetry.space_group_name_H-M   'P 1'
#
loop_
_entity.id
_entity.type
_entity.pdbx_description
1 polymer ?
#
loop_
_entity_poly.entity_id
_entity_poly.type
_entity_poly.pdbx_seq_one_letter_code
_entity_poly.pdbx_strand_id
1 'polypeptide(L)'
;MGRGNGAFTEATRAKIRERADNRCEVCGVRMLTYGQIHHRRPRGMGGTRRKDASSPANGLYVHADCHARIESNRRRAAYMGWLVGWGRQVESAEVRLWDGWYVLTDDGQRLPVDQPAETG
;
A
#
# COMPACT_ATOMS: atom_id res chain seq x y z
N MET A 1 6.70 -22.58 6.17
CA MET A 1 7.00 -22.23 5.88
C MET A 1 7.04 -21.34 5.08
N GLY A 2 7.16 -21.00 4.63
CA GLY A 2 7.43 -20.20 3.76
C GLY A 2 7.48 -19.05 3.69
N ARG A 3 7.56 -18.69 3.69
CA ARG A 3 7.55 -17.83 3.59
C ARG A 3 8.32 -16.90 3.09
N GLY A 4 9.08 -16.42 2.90
CA GLY A 4 9.99 -15.49 2.37
C GLY A 4 9.68 -14.96 0.99
N ASN A 5 8.42 -14.95 0.62
CA ASN A 5 8.03 -14.48 -0.71
C ASN A 5 7.31 -13.14 -0.66
N GLY A 6 7.34 -12.45 0.48
CA GLY A 6 6.71 -11.14 0.61
C GLY A 6 5.23 -11.16 0.94
N ALA A 7 4.67 -12.33 1.22
CA ALA A 7 3.26 -12.41 1.61
C ALA A 7 3.08 -11.77 2.98
N PHE A 8 1.93 -11.12 3.18
CA PHE A 8 1.62 -10.52 4.48
C PHE A 8 1.15 -11.60 5.46
N THR A 9 1.66 -11.52 6.68
CA THR A 9 1.17 -12.39 7.74
C THR A 9 -0.22 -11.93 8.18
N GLU A 10 -0.91 -12.78 8.92
CA GLU A 10 -2.22 -12.40 9.43
C GLU A 10 -2.11 -11.21 10.37
N ALA A 11 -1.07 -11.15 11.18
CA ALA A 11 -0.86 -10.01 12.07
C ALA A 11 -0.67 -8.71 11.27
N THR A 12 0.08 -8.77 10.19
CA THR A 12 0.28 -7.60 9.33
C THR A 12 -1.02 -7.22 8.63
N ARG A 13 -1.77 -8.20 8.15
CA ARG A 13 -3.06 -7.93 7.52
C ARG A 13 -4.01 -7.21 8.49
N ALA A 14 -4.02 -7.65 9.75
CA ALA A 14 -4.87 -7.02 10.76
C ALA A 14 -4.47 -5.57 10.98
N LYS A 15 -3.17 -5.28 11.03
CA LYS A 15 -2.70 -3.91 11.19
C LYS A 15 -3.12 -3.03 10.01
N ILE A 16 -3.05 -3.57 8.80
CA ILE A 16 -3.45 -2.82 7.62
C ILE A 16 -4.94 -2.52 7.66
N ARG A 17 -5.76 -3.52 7.98
CA ARG A 17 -7.21 -3.32 8.06
C ARG A 17 -7.59 -2.33 9.15
N GLU A 18 -6.90 -2.39 10.28
CA GLU A 18 -7.16 -1.46 11.38
C GLU A 18 -6.80 -0.03 10.98
N ARG A 19 -5.65 0.14 10.33
CA ARG A 19 -5.25 1.46 9.82
C ARG A 19 -6.29 2.02 8.86
N ALA A 20 -6.85 1.15 8.02
CA ALA A 20 -7.83 1.54 7.01
C ALA A 20 -9.21 1.85 7.60
N ASP A 21 -9.46 1.44 8.82
CA ASP A 21 -10.76 1.62 9.50
C ASP A 21 -11.89 1.04 8.67
N ASN A 22 -11.64 -0.14 8.11
CA ASN A 22 -12.62 -0.89 7.33
C ASN A 22 -13.11 -0.12 6.10
N ARG A 23 -12.27 0.73 5.55
CA ARG A 23 -12.54 1.49 4.33
C ARG A 23 -11.49 1.16 3.29
N CYS A 24 -11.84 1.37 2.03
CA CYS A 24 -10.84 1.36 0.97
C CYS A 24 -9.91 2.55 1.18
N GLU A 25 -8.61 2.31 1.25
CA GLU A 25 -7.68 3.40 1.51
C GLU A 25 -7.56 4.35 0.33
N VAL A 26 -7.93 3.90 -0.86
CA VAL A 26 -7.83 4.74 -2.05
C VAL A 26 -9.09 5.55 -2.27
N CYS A 27 -10.27 4.96 -2.19
CA CYS A 27 -11.51 5.69 -2.48
C CYS A 27 -12.31 6.08 -1.24
N GLY A 28 -11.99 5.53 -0.08
CA GLY A 28 -12.64 5.92 1.17
C GLY A 28 -13.98 5.26 1.45
N VAL A 29 -14.49 4.49 0.51
CA VAL A 29 -15.79 3.87 0.71
C VAL A 29 -15.64 2.67 1.64
N ARG A 30 -16.60 2.54 2.57
CA ARG A 30 -16.55 1.48 3.57
C ARG A 30 -16.68 0.11 2.90
N MET A 31 -15.92 -0.85 3.43
CA MET A 31 -16.00 -2.22 2.93
C MET A 31 -17.29 -2.88 3.39
N LEU A 32 -18.00 -3.52 2.47
CA LEU A 32 -19.16 -4.34 2.81
C LEU A 32 -18.73 -5.77 3.10
N THR A 33 -17.62 -6.20 2.51
CA THR A 33 -16.99 -7.47 2.77
C THR A 33 -15.50 -7.19 2.91
N TYR A 34 -14.67 -8.23 2.93
CA TYR A 34 -13.23 -8.01 2.98
C TYR A 34 -12.75 -7.41 1.67
N GLY A 35 -11.86 -6.43 1.79
CA GLY A 35 -11.14 -5.90 0.65
C GLY A 35 -9.94 -6.76 0.32
N GLN A 36 -9.15 -6.28 -0.63
CA GLN A 36 -7.89 -6.90 -1.03
C GLN A 36 -6.74 -6.09 -0.47
N ILE A 37 -5.61 -6.73 -0.22
CA ILE A 37 -4.41 -6.01 0.19
C ILE A 37 -3.46 -5.99 -0.99
N HIS A 38 -3.22 -4.78 -1.47
CA HIS A 38 -2.37 -4.53 -2.62
C HIS A 38 -0.94 -4.28 -2.15
N HIS A 39 0.04 -4.90 -2.80
CA HIS A 39 1.46 -4.62 -2.54
C HIS A 39 1.85 -3.36 -3.29
N ARG A 40 2.30 -2.32 -2.58
CA ARG A 40 2.77 -1.11 -3.22
C ARG A 40 4.04 -1.37 -4.02
N ARG A 41 4.96 -2.16 -3.46
CA ARG A 41 6.12 -2.65 -4.19
C ARG A 41 5.82 -4.08 -4.61
N PRO A 42 5.73 -4.34 -5.91
CA PRO A 42 5.44 -5.69 -6.38
C PRO A 42 6.47 -6.69 -5.85
N ARG A 43 6.01 -7.91 -5.59
CA ARG A 43 6.89 -8.92 -5.03
C ARG A 43 7.99 -9.34 -5.99
N GLY A 44 7.78 -9.13 -7.27
CA GLY A 44 8.76 -9.50 -8.28
C GLY A 44 8.74 -10.97 -8.59
N MET A 45 9.52 -11.31 -9.60
CA MET A 45 9.61 -12.67 -10.07
C MET A 45 10.39 -13.48 -9.05
N GLY A 46 9.86 -14.63 -8.65
CA GLY A 46 10.54 -15.46 -7.67
C GLY A 46 10.40 -15.00 -6.24
N GLY A 47 9.55 -13.99 -5.98
CA GLY A 47 9.37 -13.44 -4.64
C GLY A 47 10.44 -12.45 -4.28
N THR A 48 10.57 -12.15 -2.99
CA THR A 48 11.53 -11.17 -2.53
C THR A 48 11.94 -11.50 -1.11
N ARG A 49 13.18 -11.18 -0.77
CA ARG A 49 13.68 -11.29 0.58
C ARG A 49 13.78 -9.95 1.29
N ARG A 50 13.33 -8.88 0.64
CA ARG A 50 13.37 -7.58 1.26
C ARG A 50 12.38 -7.55 2.42
N LYS A 51 12.83 -7.01 3.55
CA LYS A 51 11.99 -6.96 4.75
C LYS A 51 10.76 -6.11 4.56
N ASP A 52 10.87 -5.06 3.73
CA ASP A 52 9.76 -4.15 3.54
C ASP A 52 8.63 -4.75 2.72
N ALA A 53 8.87 -5.87 2.02
CA ALA A 53 7.84 -6.45 1.15
C ALA A 53 6.61 -6.88 1.94
N SER A 54 6.78 -7.36 3.16
CA SER A 54 5.67 -7.81 4.00
C SER A 54 5.36 -6.85 5.14
N SER A 55 5.91 -5.63 5.09
CA SER A 55 5.65 -4.60 6.09
C SER A 55 4.25 -4.00 5.87
N PRO A 56 3.56 -3.57 6.94
CA PRO A 56 2.31 -2.83 6.77
C PRO A 56 2.43 -1.62 5.85
N ALA A 57 3.60 -0.98 5.82
CA ALA A 57 3.82 0.17 4.95
C ALA A 57 3.73 -0.19 3.47
N ASN A 58 3.91 -1.46 3.11
CA ASN A 58 3.86 -1.90 1.73
C ASN A 58 2.48 -2.37 1.29
N GLY A 59 1.49 -2.35 2.18
CA GLY A 59 0.16 -2.84 1.84
C GLY A 59 -0.87 -1.73 1.85
N LEU A 60 -1.81 -1.79 0.92
CA LEU A 60 -2.98 -0.91 0.91
C LEU A 60 -4.22 -1.77 0.88
N TYR A 61 -5.19 -1.44 1.75
CA TYR A 61 -6.47 -2.14 1.80
C TYR A 61 -7.41 -1.49 0.82
N VAL A 62 -7.85 -2.22 -0.19
CA VAL A 62 -8.57 -1.62 -1.31
C VAL A 62 -9.71 -2.52 -1.78
N HIS A 63 -10.72 -1.91 -2.40
CA HIS A 63 -11.72 -2.66 -3.14
C HIS A 63 -11.09 -3.33 -4.35
N ALA A 64 -11.69 -4.42 -4.81
CA ALA A 64 -11.22 -5.09 -6.02
C ALA A 64 -11.18 -4.14 -7.20
N ASP A 65 -12.18 -3.28 -7.35
CA ASP A 65 -12.22 -2.32 -8.45
C ASP A 65 -11.07 -1.32 -8.37
N CYS A 66 -10.76 -0.84 -7.17
CA CYS A 66 -9.64 0.08 -6.99
C CYS A 66 -8.33 -0.60 -7.28
N HIS A 67 -8.18 -1.87 -6.86
CA HIS A 67 -6.98 -2.64 -7.16
C HIS A 67 -6.79 -2.77 -8.67
N ALA A 68 -7.87 -3.06 -9.39
CA ALA A 68 -7.81 -3.17 -10.85
C ALA A 68 -7.39 -1.85 -11.49
N ARG A 69 -7.88 -0.73 -10.97
CA ARG A 69 -7.50 0.59 -11.50
C ARG A 69 -6.03 0.89 -11.26
N ILE A 70 -5.50 0.50 -10.11
CA ILE A 70 -4.07 0.68 -9.84
C ILE A 70 -3.27 -0.07 -10.91
N GLU A 71 -3.64 -1.30 -11.19
CA GLU A 71 -2.90 -2.12 -12.14
C GLU A 71 -3.09 -1.66 -13.59
N SER A 72 -4.22 -1.05 -13.90
CA SER A 72 -4.50 -0.66 -15.28
C SER A 72 -3.86 0.68 -15.67
N ASN A 73 -3.41 1.47 -14.70
CA ASN A 73 -2.73 2.73 -15.00
C ASN A 73 -1.57 2.89 -14.02
N ARG A 74 -0.49 2.19 -14.34
CA ARG A 74 0.64 2.10 -13.42
C ARG A 74 1.40 3.41 -13.29
N ARG A 75 1.39 4.25 -14.34
CA ARG A 75 2.03 5.57 -14.24
C ARG A 75 1.34 6.44 -13.19
N ARG A 76 0.01 6.49 -13.26
CA ARG A 76 -0.76 7.25 -12.26
C ARG A 76 -0.55 6.66 -10.87
N ALA A 77 -0.56 5.34 -10.78
CA ALA A 77 -0.37 4.67 -9.50
C ALA A 77 0.98 5.00 -8.89
N ALA A 78 2.02 5.08 -9.72
CA ALA A 78 3.35 5.46 -9.22
C ALA A 78 3.35 6.90 -8.70
N TYR A 79 2.70 7.82 -9.41
CA TYR A 79 2.60 9.20 -8.96
C TYR A 79 1.87 9.30 -7.63
N MET A 80 0.82 8.52 -7.47
CA MET A 80 0.00 8.52 -6.25
C MET A 80 0.63 7.75 -5.10
N GLY A 81 1.75 7.08 -5.33
CA GLY A 81 2.40 6.30 -4.29
C GLY A 81 1.75 4.94 -4.07
N TRP A 82 0.79 4.57 -4.88
CA TRP A 82 0.17 3.24 -4.81
C TRP A 82 1.09 2.16 -5.35
N LEU A 83 2.08 2.55 -6.16
CA LEU A 83 3.17 1.70 -6.59
C LEU A 83 4.47 2.40 -6.24
N VAL A 84 5.43 1.67 -5.69
CA VAL A 84 6.70 2.22 -5.25
C VAL A 84 7.81 1.48 -5.97
N GLY A 85 8.67 2.23 -6.66
CA GLY A 85 9.79 1.64 -7.39
C GLY A 85 10.90 1.16 -6.47
N TRP A 86 11.78 0.35 -7.04
CA TRP A 86 12.84 -0.30 -6.26
C TRP A 86 13.85 0.67 -5.66
N GLY A 87 13.93 1.89 -6.18
CA GLY A 87 14.87 2.88 -5.66
C GLY A 87 14.36 3.65 -4.44
N ARG A 88 13.16 3.33 -3.94
CA ARG A 88 12.56 4.08 -2.85
C ARG A 88 12.18 3.12 -1.71
N GLN A 89 12.20 3.65 -0.49
CA GLN A 89 11.72 2.93 0.69
C GLN A 89 10.21 3.11 0.82
N VAL A 90 9.48 2.02 1.06
CA VAL A 90 8.03 2.14 1.18
C VAL A 90 7.62 2.98 2.38
N GLU A 91 8.42 2.99 3.46
CA GLU A 91 8.08 3.76 4.66
C GLU A 91 8.25 5.26 4.48
N SER A 92 9.02 5.68 3.49
CA SER A 92 9.22 7.11 3.24
C SER A 92 8.57 7.59 1.96
N ALA A 93 7.96 6.69 1.19
CA ALA A 93 7.30 7.06 -0.06
C ALA A 93 5.90 7.59 0.25
N GLU A 94 5.64 8.83 -0.12
CA GLU A 94 4.33 9.43 0.10
C GLU A 94 3.27 8.67 -0.69
N VAL A 95 2.08 8.61 -0.12
CA VAL A 95 0.96 7.93 -0.75
C VAL A 95 -0.30 8.76 -0.60
N ARG A 96 -1.07 8.86 -1.71
CA ARG A 96 -2.36 9.53 -1.67
C ARG A 96 -3.41 8.53 -1.20
N LEU A 97 -3.98 8.80 -0.05
CA LEU A 97 -5.14 8.07 0.45
C LEU A 97 -6.38 8.94 0.22
N TRP A 98 -7.55 8.38 0.49
CA TRP A 98 -8.78 9.06 0.13
C TRP A 98 -8.93 10.44 0.80
N ASP A 99 -8.29 10.63 1.96
CA ASP A 99 -8.45 11.86 2.72
C ASP A 99 -7.17 12.68 2.82
N GLY A 100 -6.13 12.36 2.07
CA GLY A 100 -4.92 13.17 2.08
C GLY A 100 -3.68 12.40 1.70
N TRP A 101 -2.53 13.05 1.89
CA TRP A 101 -1.23 12.47 1.62
C TRP A 101 -0.58 12.03 2.93
N TYR A 102 0.04 10.86 2.90
CA TYR A 102 0.60 10.24 4.10
C TYR A 102 1.89 9.52 3.78
N VAL A 103 2.66 9.21 4.82
CA VAL A 103 3.62 8.12 4.78
C VAL A 103 3.11 7.04 5.72
N LEU A 104 3.41 5.80 5.41
CA LEU A 104 2.93 4.64 6.17
C LEU A 104 4.10 4.05 6.92
N THR A 105 3.87 3.67 8.17
CA THR A 105 4.93 3.16 9.03
C THR A 105 4.91 1.66 9.11
N ASP A 106 6.02 1.10 9.58
CA ASP A 106 6.16 -0.35 9.74
C ASP A 106 5.28 -0.91 10.83
N ASP A 107 4.83 -0.08 11.76
CA ASP A 107 3.97 -0.55 12.85
C ASP A 107 2.49 -0.29 12.58
N GLY A 108 2.14 0.06 11.34
CA GLY A 108 0.75 0.14 10.96
C GLY A 108 0.09 1.48 11.15
N GLN A 109 0.89 2.55 11.22
CA GLN A 109 0.35 3.91 11.36
C GLN A 109 0.39 4.63 10.03
N ARG A 110 -0.38 5.70 9.92
CA ARG A 110 -0.26 6.65 8.81
C ARG A 110 0.01 8.02 9.38
N LEU A 111 0.99 8.70 8.80
CA LEU A 111 1.40 10.03 9.27
C LEU A 111 1.16 11.02 8.15
N PRO A 112 0.37 12.09 8.41
CA PRO A 112 0.06 13.04 7.34
C PRO A 112 1.32 13.78 6.89
N VAL A 113 1.37 14.05 5.59
CA VAL A 113 2.47 14.81 4.99
C VAL A 113 1.87 15.78 3.99
N ASP A 114 2.68 16.75 3.57
CA ASP A 114 2.25 17.65 2.51
C ASP A 114 2.23 16.92 1.19
N GLN A 115 1.39 17.39 0.27
CA GLN A 115 1.37 16.85 -1.08
C GLN A 115 2.75 17.03 -1.69
N PRO A 116 3.30 15.97 -2.31
CA PRO A 116 4.61 16.09 -2.94
C PRO A 116 4.61 17.15 -4.04
N ALA A 117 5.73 17.83 -4.18
CA ALA A 117 5.87 18.82 -5.25
C ALA A 117 5.78 18.13 -6.59
N GLU A 118 5.08 18.76 -7.54
CA GLU A 118 5.04 18.25 -8.89
C GLU A 118 6.36 18.52 -9.56
N THR A 119 6.91 17.50 -10.16
CA THR A 119 8.13 17.67 -10.94
C THR A 119 7.68 17.76 -12.39
N GLY A 120 7.66 18.91 -12.84
CA GLY A 120 7.24 19.37 -14.13
C GLY A 120 7.29 18.50 -15.32
#